data_14852729f5a7591b009a50ef6994c0e9
#
_entry.id   14852729f5a7591b009a50ef6994c0e9
#
_cell.length_a   1.000
_cell.length_b   1.000
_cell.length_c   1.000
_cell.angle_alpha   90.00
_cell.angle_beta   90.00
_cell.angle_gamma   90.00
#
_symmetry.space_group_name_H-M   'P 1'
#
loop_
_entity.id
_entity.type
_entity.pdbx_description
1 polymer ?
#
loop_
_entity_poly.entity_id
_entity_poly.type
_entity_poly.pdbx_seq_one_letter_code
_entity_poly.pdbx_strand_id
1 'polypeptide(L)' 'MDKEEQILISITGQDRPGLTASVMTILARYDTNILDIGQADIHSTLSLGILIRINEVSSGQMMKELLFKATELGVNL' A
#
# COMPACT_ATOMS: atom_id res chain seq x y z
N MET A 1 2.32 7.94 -24.84
CA MET A 1 1.17 7.74 -23.96
C MET A 1 1.58 6.81 -22.84
N ASP A 2 1.40 7.24 -21.62
CA ASP A 2 1.80 6.45 -20.47
C ASP A 2 0.85 5.29 -20.24
N LYS A 3 1.42 4.15 -19.92
CA LYS A 3 0.64 2.99 -19.54
C LYS A 3 0.39 3.02 -18.05
N GLU A 4 -0.82 2.64 -17.68
CA GLU A 4 -1.19 2.45 -16.30
C GLU A 4 -1.34 0.97 -16.01
N GLU A 5 -1.02 0.58 -14.78
CA GLU A 5 -1.24 -0.79 -14.35
C GLU A 5 -2.06 -0.79 -13.07
N GLN A 6 -2.81 -1.87 -12.89
CA GLN A 6 -3.55 -2.10 -11.65
C GLN A 6 -2.74 -3.00 -10.76
N ILE A 7 -2.63 -2.61 -9.50
CA ILE A 7 -1.88 -3.40 -8.51
C ILE A 7 -2.77 -3.58 -7.29
N LEU A 8 -2.86 -4.80 -6.80
CA LEU A 8 -3.48 -5.07 -5.52
C LEU A 8 -2.38 -5.17 -4.47
N ILE A 9 -2.39 -4.22 -3.55
CA ILE A 9 -1.45 -4.19 -2.44
C ILE A 9 -2.10 -4.87 -1.26
N SER A 10 -1.45 -5.90 -0.72
CA SER A 10 -1.93 -6.62 0.47
C SER A 10 -0.91 -6.47 1.58
N ILE A 11 -1.37 -5.98 2.72
CA ILE A 11 -0.51 -5.79 3.89
C ILE A 11 -1.14 -6.55 5.05
N THR A 12 -0.34 -7.41 5.68
CA THR A 12 -0.79 -8.17 6.84
C THR A 12 0.23 -8.04 7.96
N GLY A 13 -0.25 -7.99 9.18
CA GLY A 13 0.63 -7.90 10.33
C GLY A 13 -0.10 -7.38 11.54
N GLN A 14 0.66 -7.07 12.58
CA GLN A 14 0.09 -6.49 13.78
C GLN A 14 -0.37 -5.07 13.50
N ASP A 15 -1.59 -4.77 13.92
CA ASP A 15 -2.13 -3.42 13.75
C ASP A 15 -1.34 -2.44 14.60
N ARG A 16 -0.95 -1.33 13.99
CA ARG A 16 -0.19 -0.28 14.64
C ARG A 16 -0.78 1.07 14.31
N PRO A 17 -0.77 2.02 15.26
CA PRO A 17 -1.20 3.38 14.97
C PRO A 17 -0.40 3.97 13.81
N GLY A 18 -1.10 4.59 12.87
CA GLY A 18 -0.47 5.26 11.74
C GLY A 18 -0.07 4.39 10.57
N LEU A 19 -0.28 3.07 10.64
CA LEU A 19 0.08 2.17 9.53
C LEU A 19 -0.65 2.55 8.25
N THR A 20 -1.95 2.64 8.29
CA THR A 20 -2.75 2.99 7.11
C THR A 20 -2.38 4.38 6.60
N ALA A 21 -2.20 5.34 7.51
CA ALA A 21 -1.82 6.71 7.13
C ALA A 21 -0.45 6.75 6.43
N SER A 22 0.51 5.95 6.92
CA SER A 22 1.84 5.86 6.28
C SER A 22 1.74 5.33 4.86
N VAL A 23 0.94 4.28 4.66
CA VAL A 23 0.73 3.69 3.35
C VAL A 23 0.07 4.70 2.41
N MET A 24 -0.96 5.38 2.87
CA MET A 24 -1.67 6.38 2.06
C MET A 24 -0.76 7.55 1.68
N THR A 25 0.12 7.96 2.58
CA THR A 25 1.08 9.03 2.30
C THR A 25 2.02 8.63 1.16
N ILE A 26 2.50 7.40 1.15
CA ILE A 26 3.37 6.91 0.07
C ILE A 26 2.60 6.88 -1.24
N LEU A 27 1.40 6.33 -1.24
CA LEU A 27 0.59 6.26 -2.46
C LEU A 27 0.32 7.64 -3.03
N ALA A 28 0.08 8.62 -2.18
CA ALA A 28 -0.21 9.99 -2.61
C ALA A 28 0.98 10.65 -3.32
N ARG A 29 2.21 10.28 -2.94
CA ARG A 29 3.42 10.83 -3.58
C ARG A 29 3.54 10.45 -5.05
N TYR A 30 2.95 9.33 -5.44
CA TYR A 30 3.10 8.79 -6.79
C TYR A 30 1.86 8.99 -7.65
N ASP A 31 0.97 9.84 -7.20
CA ASP A 31 -0.25 10.18 -7.96
C ASP A 31 -1.06 8.93 -8.31
N THR A 32 -1.17 8.01 -7.34
CA THR A 32 -1.94 6.79 -7.51
C THR A 32 -3.43 7.04 -7.41
N ASN A 33 -4.17 6.27 -8.19
CA ASN A 33 -5.64 6.27 -8.14
C ASN A 33 -6.08 5.08 -7.31
N ILE A 34 -6.72 5.32 -6.18
CA ILE A 34 -7.24 4.24 -5.34
C ILE A 34 -8.60 3.83 -5.88
N LEU A 35 -8.69 2.58 -6.33
CA LEU A 35 -9.92 2.04 -6.90
C LEU A 35 -10.80 1.37 -5.85
N ASP A 36 -10.18 0.75 -4.86
CA ASP A 36 -10.91 0.04 -3.82
C ASP A 36 -9.98 -0.15 -2.62
N ILE A 37 -10.57 -0.25 -1.44
CA ILE A 37 -9.83 -0.49 -0.22
C ILE A 37 -10.66 -1.35 0.72
N GLY A 38 -10.04 -2.37 1.30
CA GLY A 38 -10.68 -3.23 2.27
C GLY A 38 -9.76 -3.48 3.45
N GLN A 39 -10.33 -3.54 4.63
CA GLN A 39 -9.57 -3.75 5.84
C GLN A 39 -10.34 -4.67 6.79
N ALA A 40 -9.62 -5.58 7.43
CA ALA A 40 -10.17 -6.44 8.46
C ALA A 40 -9.20 -6.50 9.63
N ASP A 41 -9.71 -6.32 10.82
CA ASP A 41 -8.94 -6.43 12.06
C ASP A 41 -9.51 -7.59 12.87
N ILE A 42 -8.67 -8.57 13.16
CA ILE A 42 -9.04 -9.73 13.96
C ILE A 42 -7.93 -9.97 14.97
N HIS A 43 -8.26 -9.86 16.24
CA HIS A 43 -7.30 -10.08 17.34
C HIS A 43 -6.02 -9.28 17.15
N SER A 44 -6.13 -7.99 16.88
CA SER A 44 -5.00 -7.08 16.68
C SER A 44 -4.18 -7.39 15.42
N THR A 45 -4.65 -8.27 14.56
CA THR A 45 -4.03 -8.54 13.27
C THR A 45 -4.78 -7.75 12.21
N LEU A 46 -4.03 -6.96 11.46
CA LEU A 46 -4.57 -6.16 10.36
C LEU A 46 -4.38 -6.89 9.05
N SER A 47 -5.43 -6.92 8.24
CA SER A 47 -5.33 -7.33 6.85
C SER A 47 -5.87 -6.18 6.00
N LEU A 48 -5.00 -5.54 5.24
CA LEU A 48 -5.33 -4.36 4.44
C LEU A 48 -5.11 -4.68 2.97
N GLY A 49 -6.15 -4.48 2.15
CA GLY A 49 -6.05 -4.63 0.71
C GLY A 49 -6.38 -3.31 0.03
N ILE A 50 -5.53 -2.87 -0.88
CA ILE A 50 -5.73 -1.63 -1.62
C ILE A 50 -5.52 -1.92 -3.09
N LEU A 51 -6.58 -1.73 -3.88
CA LEU A 51 -6.48 -1.84 -5.34
C LEU A 51 -6.22 -0.46 -5.90
N ILE A 52 -5.13 -0.32 -6.62
CA ILE A 52 -4.72 0.96 -7.16
C ILE A 52 -4.51 0.89 -8.67
N ARG A 53 -4.53 2.07 -9.28
CA ARG A 53 -4.07 2.26 -10.65
C ARG A 53 -2.95 3.28 -10.60
N ILE A 54 -1.82 2.95 -11.21
CA ILE A 54 -0.64 3.80 -11.18
C ILE A 54 0.07 3.77 -12.53
N ASN A 55 0.76 4.85 -12.85
CA ASN A 55 1.61 4.91 -14.02
C ASN A 55 2.71 3.86 -13.92
N GLU A 56 2.89 3.08 -14.97
CA GLU A 56 3.86 2.00 -15.01
C GLU A 56 5.29 2.48 -14.71
N VAL A 57 5.62 3.71 -15.10
CA VAL A 57 6.94 4.28 -14.86
C VAL A 57 7.20 4.49 -13.36
N SER A 58 6.16 4.80 -12.60
CA SER A 58 6.28 5.11 -11.17
C SER A 58 6.11 3.89 -10.27
N SER A 59 5.59 2.78 -10.80
CA SER A 59 5.18 1.64 -9.97
C SER A 59 6.35 1.00 -9.22
N GLY A 60 7.50 0.86 -9.88
CA GLY A 60 8.67 0.25 -9.26
C GLY A 60 9.19 1.04 -8.06
N GLN A 61 9.25 2.36 -8.20
CA GLN A 61 9.69 3.25 -7.12
C GLN A 61 8.70 3.21 -5.96
N MET A 62 7.42 3.25 -6.27
CA MET A 62 6.35 3.19 -5.26
C MET A 62 6.42 1.88 -4.47
N MET A 63 6.60 0.75 -5.16
CA MET A 63 6.69 -0.55 -4.51
C MET A 63 7.92 -0.65 -3.60
N LYS A 64 9.04 -0.06 -4.01
CA LYS A 64 10.24 -0.01 -3.16
C LYS A 64 9.99 0.75 -1.87
N GLU A 65 9.33 1.90 -1.95
CA GLU A 65 9.00 2.67 -0.75
C GLU A 65 8.05 1.93 0.17
N LEU A 66 7.04 1.27 -0.41
CA LEU A 66 6.10 0.47 0.38
C LEU A 66 6.80 -0.68 1.09
N LEU A 67 7.67 -1.39 0.37
CA LEU A 67 8.40 -2.51 0.93
C LEU A 67 9.32 -2.08 2.05
N PHE A 68 10.01 -0.96 1.87
CA PHE A 68 10.88 -0.39 2.89
C PHE A 68 10.08 -0.01 4.14
N LYS A 69 8.94 0.65 3.94
CA LYS A 69 8.08 1.06 5.06
C LYS A 69 7.49 -0.16 5.78
N ALA A 70 7.09 -1.18 5.04
CA ALA A 70 6.56 -2.41 5.62
C ALA A 70 7.60 -3.09 6.52
N THR A 71 8.83 -3.17 6.04
CA THR A 71 9.93 -3.74 6.82
C THR A 71 10.17 -2.92 8.08
N GLU A 72 10.17 -1.60 7.96
CA GLU A 72 10.36 -0.69 9.09
C GLU A 72 9.27 -0.85 10.14
N LEU A 73 8.04 -1.08 9.72
CA LEU A 73 6.89 -1.24 10.61
C LEU A 73 6.69 -2.68 11.08
N GLY A 74 7.46 -3.63 10.54
CA GLY A 74 7.36 -5.03 10.92
C GLY A 74 6.12 -5.74 10.40
N VAL A 75 5.57 -5.30 9.26
CA VAL A 75 4.42 -5.94 8.62
C VAL A 75 4.84 -6.58 7.31
N ASN A 76 4.01 -7.47 6.82
CA ASN A 76 4.24 -8.16 5.55
C ASN A 76 3.44 -7.48 4.44
N LEU A 77 4.12 -7.32 3.33
CA LEU A 77 3.54 -6.69 2.15
C LEU A 77 3.22 -7.73 1.09
#